data_c02bf27783d2e4f8f5e0235f48f6a954
#
_entry.id   c02bf27783d2e4f8f5e0235f48f6a954
#
_cell.length_a   1.000
_cell.length_b   1.000
_cell.length_c   1.000
_cell.angle_alpha   90.00
_cell.angle_beta   90.00
_cell.angle_gamma   90.00
#
_symmetry.space_group_name_H-M   'P 1'
#
loop_
_entity.id
_entity.type
_entity.pdbx_description
1 polymer ?
#
loop_
_entity_poly.entity_id
_entity_poly.type
_entity_poly.pdbx_seq_one_letter_code
_entity_poly.pdbx_strand_id
1 'polypeptide(L)'
;MSRWIAGLLMAGLVGLSPVVQAQAARTFKTRLSPVPIAAYNVNIVGTGTVTATLAGNKLAIAGTYEGLASAATQAKIFKSVKPGIRGDALLDLKVSGGTNGTISGQFDLTPAQVQELSASRYYVQLHSEKAPDGNLWGWLMPQEKGR
;
A
#
# COMPACT_ATOMS: atom_id res chain seq x y z
N MET A 1 -49.42 12.26 -62.36
CA MET A 1 -48.33 11.33 -62.06
C MET A 1 -47.57 11.89 -60.80
N SER A 2 -47.85 11.32 -59.70
CA SER A 2 -47.23 11.78 -58.40
C SER A 2 -46.02 10.89 -58.16
N ARG A 3 -44.85 11.53 -58.05
CA ARG A 3 -43.62 10.82 -57.64
C ARG A 3 -43.43 11.11 -56.15
N TRP A 4 -43.64 10.10 -55.31
CA TRP A 4 -43.32 10.15 -53.89
C TRP A 4 -41.83 9.81 -53.72
N ILE A 5 -41.06 10.78 -53.21
CA ILE A 5 -39.68 10.53 -52.81
C ILE A 5 -39.74 10.22 -51.31
N ALA A 6 -39.53 8.96 -50.95
CA ALA A 6 -39.35 8.54 -49.59
C ALA A 6 -37.95 8.91 -49.13
N GLY A 7 -37.86 9.94 -48.29
CA GLY A 7 -36.63 10.27 -47.60
C GLY A 7 -36.34 9.27 -46.47
N LEU A 8 -35.27 8.49 -46.64
CA LEU A 8 -34.78 7.60 -45.60
C LEU A 8 -34.00 8.41 -44.58
N LEU A 9 -34.59 8.70 -43.44
CA LEU A 9 -33.89 9.26 -42.29
C LEU A 9 -33.10 8.14 -41.62
N MET A 10 -31.80 8.05 -41.88
CA MET A 10 -30.88 7.26 -41.09
C MET A 10 -30.63 8.01 -39.75
N ALA A 11 -31.28 7.58 -38.69
CA ALA A 11 -30.92 7.98 -37.33
C ALA A 11 -29.65 7.21 -36.95
N GLY A 12 -28.51 7.91 -37.03
CA GLY A 12 -27.25 7.39 -36.51
C GLY A 12 -27.32 7.30 -34.99
N LEU A 13 -27.44 6.09 -34.44
CA LEU A 13 -27.18 5.84 -33.04
C LEU A 13 -25.67 6.09 -32.78
N VAL A 14 -25.36 7.27 -32.27
CA VAL A 14 -24.05 7.51 -31.68
C VAL A 14 -24.04 6.74 -30.35
N GLY A 15 -23.49 5.52 -30.40
CA GLY A 15 -23.26 4.74 -29.21
C GLY A 15 -22.25 5.49 -28.32
N LEU A 16 -22.73 6.10 -27.25
CA LEU A 16 -21.88 6.60 -26.17
C LEU A 16 -21.26 5.40 -25.47
N SER A 17 -20.06 5.02 -25.89
CA SER A 17 -19.26 4.06 -25.12
C SER A 17 -18.93 4.70 -23.77
N PRO A 18 -19.21 4.04 -22.64
CA PRO A 18 -18.81 4.58 -21.35
C PRO A 18 -17.28 4.69 -21.32
N VAL A 19 -16.77 5.90 -21.23
CA VAL A 19 -15.34 6.12 -20.97
C VAL A 19 -15.09 5.69 -19.54
N VAL A 20 -14.53 4.48 -19.36
CA VAL A 20 -14.03 4.06 -18.06
C VAL A 20 -12.80 4.89 -17.76
N GLN A 21 -12.95 5.93 -16.95
CA GLN A 21 -11.81 6.68 -16.46
C GLN A 21 -11.06 5.79 -15.46
N ALA A 22 -9.87 5.34 -15.84
CA ALA A 22 -8.95 4.72 -14.90
C ALA A 22 -8.60 5.75 -13.82
N GLN A 23 -8.92 5.45 -12.55
CA GLN A 23 -8.51 6.30 -11.43
C GLN A 23 -6.99 6.36 -11.39
N ALA A 24 -6.42 7.56 -11.27
CA ALA A 24 -5.00 7.74 -11.10
C ALA A 24 -4.53 7.02 -9.83
N ALA A 25 -3.46 6.23 -9.95
CA ALA A 25 -2.86 5.55 -8.82
C ALA A 25 -2.35 6.57 -7.80
N ARG A 26 -2.58 6.29 -6.52
CA ARG A 26 -2.08 7.06 -5.38
C ARG A 26 -0.90 6.32 -4.77
N THR A 27 0.15 7.04 -4.43
CA THR A 27 1.36 6.47 -3.85
C THR A 27 1.49 6.87 -2.39
N PHE A 28 1.85 5.90 -1.57
CA PHE A 28 2.20 6.08 -0.16
C PHE A 28 3.61 5.54 0.04
N LYS A 29 4.40 6.21 0.85
CA LYS A 29 5.77 5.78 1.13
C LYS A 29 6.08 5.87 2.60
N THR A 30 7.02 5.04 3.02
CA THR A 30 7.62 5.14 4.34
C THR A 30 9.07 4.66 4.31
N ARG A 31 9.87 5.25 5.18
CA ARG A 31 11.16 4.69 5.57
C ARG A 31 10.93 3.82 6.80
N LEU A 32 11.45 2.61 6.76
CA LEU A 32 11.46 1.72 7.91
C LEU A 32 12.65 2.06 8.80
N SER A 33 12.39 2.27 10.07
CA SER A 33 13.37 2.53 11.10
C SER A 33 13.15 1.61 12.30
N PRO A 34 14.16 1.42 13.17
CA PRO A 34 14.00 0.62 14.37
C PRO A 34 12.78 1.02 15.19
N VAL A 35 12.04 0.03 15.66
CA VAL A 35 10.90 0.28 16.56
C VAL A 35 11.38 0.91 17.87
N PRO A 36 10.62 1.84 18.48
CA PRO A 36 10.96 2.40 19.77
C PRO A 36 10.96 1.31 20.86
N ILE A 37 11.98 1.31 21.68
CA ILE A 37 12.17 0.38 22.79
C ILE A 37 12.51 1.12 24.08
N ALA A 38 12.05 0.56 25.19
CA ALA A 38 12.30 1.15 26.52
C ALA A 38 13.76 0.98 26.99
N ALA A 39 14.46 -0.06 26.48
CA ALA A 39 15.84 -0.35 26.81
C ALA A 39 16.61 -0.70 25.52
N TYR A 40 17.90 -0.37 25.52
CA TYR A 40 18.76 -0.68 24.37
C TYR A 40 18.75 -2.18 24.02
N ASN A 41 18.55 -2.47 22.75
CA ASN A 41 18.56 -3.85 22.24
C ASN A 41 19.34 -3.89 20.91
N VAL A 42 20.50 -4.54 20.95
CA VAL A 42 21.40 -4.70 19.81
C VAL A 42 20.76 -5.44 18.60
N ASN A 43 19.68 -6.16 18.83
CA ASN A 43 18.97 -6.91 17.79
C ASN A 43 17.94 -6.07 17.03
N ILE A 44 17.64 -4.86 17.51
CA ILE A 44 16.68 -3.95 16.85
C ILE A 44 17.47 -2.91 16.07
N VAL A 45 17.90 -3.31 14.89
CA VAL A 45 18.74 -2.54 13.98
C VAL A 45 18.30 -2.78 12.54
N GLY A 46 18.76 -1.93 11.63
CA GLY A 46 18.51 -2.00 10.21
C GLY A 46 17.72 -0.81 9.68
N THR A 47 17.43 -0.86 8.42
CA THR A 47 16.65 0.15 7.71
C THR A 47 15.89 -0.49 6.56
N GLY A 48 14.94 0.24 6.01
CA GLY A 48 14.22 -0.19 4.82
C GLY A 48 13.37 0.92 4.23
N THR A 49 12.74 0.61 3.14
CA THR A 49 11.76 1.49 2.49
C THR A 49 10.60 0.67 1.99
N VAL A 50 9.40 1.22 2.06
CA VAL A 50 8.19 0.60 1.51
C VAL A 50 7.44 1.62 0.68
N THR A 51 7.00 1.20 -0.49
CA THR A 51 6.09 1.95 -1.35
C THR A 51 4.80 1.17 -1.49
N ALA A 52 3.69 1.83 -1.26
CA ALA A 52 2.35 1.32 -1.48
C ALA A 52 1.69 2.09 -2.62
N THR A 53 1.13 1.39 -3.59
CA THR A 53 0.41 1.98 -4.71
C THR A 53 -1.04 1.53 -4.65
N LEU A 54 -1.95 2.49 -4.61
CA LEU A 54 -3.40 2.26 -4.57
C LEU A 54 -4.02 2.70 -5.90
N ALA A 55 -4.58 1.74 -6.62
CA ALA A 55 -5.35 1.95 -7.85
C ALA A 55 -6.80 1.49 -7.62
N GLY A 56 -7.72 2.45 -7.47
CA GLY A 56 -9.07 2.14 -7.00
C GLY A 56 -9.04 1.56 -5.58
N ASN A 57 -9.38 0.30 -5.42
CA ASN A 57 -9.28 -0.45 -4.16
C ASN A 57 -8.13 -1.49 -4.14
N LYS A 58 -7.33 -1.55 -5.21
CA LYS A 58 -6.20 -2.48 -5.35
C LYS A 58 -4.94 -1.87 -4.73
N LEU A 59 -4.45 -2.47 -3.66
CA LEU A 59 -3.22 -2.05 -2.98
C LEU A 59 -2.08 -2.99 -3.33
N ALA A 60 -0.99 -2.45 -3.87
CA ALA A 60 0.25 -3.17 -4.09
C ALA A 60 1.34 -2.62 -3.17
N ILE A 61 2.01 -3.51 -2.45
CA ILE A 61 3.11 -3.17 -1.54
C ILE A 61 4.41 -3.73 -2.14
N ALA A 62 5.42 -2.88 -2.18
CA ALA A 62 6.78 -3.26 -2.54
C ALA A 62 7.79 -2.51 -1.66
N GLY A 63 8.75 -3.22 -1.14
CA GLY A 63 9.78 -2.63 -0.28
C GLY A 63 11.01 -3.48 -0.17
N THR A 64 12.02 -2.91 0.47
CA THR A 64 13.30 -3.57 0.76
C THR A 64 13.71 -3.27 2.20
N TYR A 65 14.49 -4.15 2.78
CA TYR A 65 15.10 -3.96 4.09
C TYR A 65 16.55 -4.48 4.07
N GLU A 66 17.36 -3.93 4.94
CA GLU A 66 18.76 -4.33 5.07
C GLU A 66 19.29 -4.08 6.48
N GLY A 67 20.40 -4.74 6.80
CA GLY A 67 21.12 -4.51 8.04
C GLY A 67 20.45 -5.03 9.30
N LEU A 68 19.58 -6.06 9.19
CA LEU A 68 19.00 -6.70 10.37
C LEU A 68 20.06 -7.50 11.11
N ALA A 69 19.94 -7.62 12.43
CA ALA A 69 20.83 -8.46 13.24
C ALA A 69 20.50 -9.96 13.16
N SER A 70 19.28 -10.30 12.72
CA SER A 70 18.83 -11.67 12.49
C SER A 70 17.85 -11.71 11.33
N ALA A 71 17.59 -12.93 10.81
CA ALA A 71 16.72 -13.09 9.65
C ALA A 71 15.31 -12.56 9.88
N ALA A 72 14.76 -11.86 8.90
CA ALA A 72 13.38 -11.46 8.90
C ALA A 72 12.45 -12.67 8.91
N THR A 73 11.44 -12.66 9.76
CA THR A 73 10.48 -13.75 9.94
C THR A 73 9.13 -13.45 9.31
N GLN A 74 8.65 -12.21 9.44
CA GLN A 74 7.36 -11.77 8.93
C GLN A 74 7.31 -10.25 8.82
N ALA A 75 6.41 -9.77 7.96
CA ALA A 75 6.00 -8.39 7.91
C ALA A 75 4.48 -8.31 7.83
N LYS A 76 3.91 -7.27 8.42
CA LYS A 76 2.46 -7.04 8.44
C LYS A 76 2.15 -5.57 8.29
N ILE A 77 0.97 -5.28 7.75
CA ILE A 77 0.34 -3.97 7.88
C ILE A 77 -0.50 -3.99 9.15
N PHE A 78 -0.28 -3.00 9.99
CA PHE A 78 -1.02 -2.75 11.22
C PHE A 78 -1.89 -1.51 11.05
N LYS A 79 -3.00 -1.49 11.76
CA LYS A 79 -3.90 -0.35 11.85
C LYS A 79 -3.73 0.34 13.19
N SER A 80 -3.48 1.64 13.15
CA SER A 80 -3.31 2.50 14.31
C SER A 80 -4.37 3.60 14.34
N VAL A 81 -4.56 4.20 15.49
CA VAL A 81 -5.44 5.39 15.64
C VAL A 81 -4.80 6.65 15.06
N LYS A 82 -3.47 6.72 15.05
CA LYS A 82 -2.65 7.79 14.46
C LYS A 82 -1.18 7.36 14.35
N PRO A 83 -0.36 8.04 13.53
CA PRO A 83 1.08 7.78 13.45
C PRO A 83 1.76 7.85 14.82
N GLY A 84 2.69 6.92 15.07
CA GLY A 84 3.44 6.82 16.31
C GLY A 84 2.80 5.94 17.38
N ILE A 85 1.54 5.55 17.24
CA ILE A 85 0.82 4.68 18.18
C ILE A 85 0.72 3.26 17.62
N ARG A 86 1.05 2.26 18.43
CA ARG A 86 0.89 0.85 18.05
C ARG A 86 -0.59 0.50 17.92
N GLY A 87 -0.88 -0.41 17.02
CA GLY A 87 -2.23 -0.89 16.75
C GLY A 87 -2.25 -2.39 16.46
N ASP A 88 -3.33 -2.85 15.90
CA ASP A 88 -3.58 -4.27 15.64
C ASP A 88 -3.16 -4.68 14.24
N ALA A 89 -2.72 -5.93 14.08
CA ALA A 89 -2.38 -6.50 12.78
C ALA A 89 -3.61 -6.57 11.88
N LEU A 90 -3.47 -6.15 10.62
CA LEU A 90 -4.55 -6.10 9.66
C LEU A 90 -4.31 -7.02 8.46
N LEU A 91 -3.13 -6.96 7.83
CA LEU A 91 -2.80 -7.69 6.61
C LEU A 91 -1.40 -8.29 6.70
N ASP A 92 -1.24 -9.49 6.17
CA ASP A 92 0.05 -10.16 6.10
C ASP A 92 0.80 -9.82 4.82
N LEU A 93 2.07 -9.49 4.94
CA LEU A 93 2.99 -9.24 3.85
C LEU A 93 3.93 -10.43 3.67
N LYS A 94 4.51 -10.55 2.48
CA LYS A 94 5.56 -11.53 2.20
C LYS A 94 6.92 -10.90 2.43
N VAL A 95 7.84 -11.66 3.01
CA VAL A 95 9.24 -11.31 3.13
C VAL A 95 10.10 -12.37 2.46
N SER A 96 11.18 -11.96 1.81
CA SER A 96 12.12 -12.91 1.20
C SER A 96 12.99 -13.66 2.23
N GLY A 97 13.02 -13.19 3.47
CA GLY A 97 13.87 -13.73 4.53
C GLY A 97 15.28 -13.14 4.53
N GLY A 98 16.11 -13.62 5.46
CA GLY A 98 17.48 -13.12 5.62
C GLY A 98 17.54 -11.77 6.32
N THR A 99 18.76 -11.24 6.47
CA THR A 99 19.05 -9.95 7.09
C THR A 99 18.88 -8.77 6.13
N ASN A 100 18.84 -9.05 4.83
CA ASN A 100 18.54 -8.14 3.73
C ASN A 100 17.53 -8.82 2.82
N GLY A 101 16.55 -8.08 2.33
CA GLY A 101 15.55 -8.70 1.46
C GLY A 101 14.45 -7.76 1.01
N THR A 102 13.35 -8.35 0.58
CA THR A 102 12.19 -7.66 0.02
C THR A 102 10.92 -7.89 0.84
N ILE A 103 10.03 -6.93 0.78
CA ILE A 103 8.67 -6.97 1.33
C ILE A 103 7.70 -6.79 0.17
N SER A 104 6.65 -7.60 0.10
CA SER A 104 5.66 -7.50 -0.96
C SER A 104 4.27 -7.92 -0.48
N GLY A 105 3.25 -7.47 -1.21
CA GLY A 105 1.87 -7.87 -0.99
C GLY A 105 0.91 -7.21 -1.97
N GLN A 106 -0.25 -7.84 -2.17
CA GLN A 106 -1.34 -7.29 -2.98
C GLN A 106 -2.65 -7.58 -2.26
N PHE A 107 -3.51 -6.58 -2.18
CA PHE A 107 -4.76 -6.65 -1.43
C PHE A 107 -5.88 -5.89 -2.13
N ASP A 108 -7.10 -6.36 -1.93
CA ASP A 108 -8.32 -5.64 -2.25
C ASP A 108 -8.84 -4.99 -0.96
N LEU A 109 -8.82 -3.66 -0.92
CA LEU A 109 -9.26 -2.91 0.25
C LEU A 109 -10.76 -2.63 0.20
N THR A 110 -11.40 -2.60 1.36
CA THR A 110 -12.75 -2.06 1.50
C THR A 110 -12.71 -0.52 1.40
N PRO A 111 -13.85 0.14 1.10
CA PRO A 111 -13.89 1.61 1.11
C PRO A 111 -13.44 2.24 2.43
N ALA A 112 -13.76 1.62 3.56
CA ALA A 112 -13.30 2.06 4.87
C ALA A 112 -11.78 1.95 5.01
N GLN A 113 -11.18 0.86 4.53
CA GLN A 113 -9.73 0.67 4.54
C GLN A 113 -9.00 1.67 3.64
N VAL A 114 -9.58 2.02 2.49
CA VAL A 114 -9.02 3.09 1.62
C VAL A 114 -8.99 4.43 2.35
N GLN A 115 -10.03 4.77 3.10
CA GLN A 115 -10.07 5.98 3.91
C GLN A 115 -9.04 5.95 5.05
N GLU A 116 -8.90 4.83 5.73
CA GLU A 116 -7.92 4.65 6.81
C GLU A 116 -6.47 4.77 6.31
N LEU A 117 -6.16 4.17 5.16
CA LEU A 117 -4.86 4.33 4.51
C LEU A 117 -4.61 5.80 4.15
N SER A 118 -5.59 6.47 3.60
CA SER A 118 -5.51 7.90 3.24
C SER A 118 -5.32 8.82 4.44
N ALA A 119 -5.80 8.40 5.61
CA ALA A 119 -5.65 9.11 6.88
C ALA A 119 -4.35 8.75 7.61
N SER A 120 -3.41 8.04 6.96
CA SER A 120 -2.13 7.60 7.52
C SER A 120 -2.26 6.74 8.77
N ARG A 121 -3.28 5.88 8.81
CA ARG A 121 -3.55 5.00 9.95
C ARG A 121 -2.90 3.63 9.83
N TYR A 122 -2.24 3.35 8.70
CA TYR A 122 -1.56 2.08 8.47
C TYR A 122 -0.05 2.22 8.55
N TYR A 123 0.58 1.26 9.22
CA TYR A 123 2.04 1.14 9.25
C TYR A 123 2.48 -0.28 8.91
N VAL A 124 3.65 -0.38 8.33
CA VAL A 124 4.32 -1.65 8.08
C VAL A 124 5.25 -1.93 9.24
N GLN A 125 5.22 -3.14 9.77
CA GLN A 125 6.18 -3.60 10.77
C GLN A 125 6.82 -4.91 10.30
N LEU A 126 8.15 -4.94 10.36
CA LEU A 126 9.00 -6.09 10.06
C LEU A 126 9.48 -6.70 11.37
N HIS A 127 9.39 -8.01 11.46
CA HIS A 127 9.84 -8.80 12.60
C HIS A 127 11.05 -9.63 12.19
N SER A 128 11.91 -9.96 13.15
CA SER A 128 13.06 -10.84 12.93
C SER A 128 13.17 -11.86 14.06
N GLU A 129 14.00 -12.87 13.88
CA GLU A 129 14.14 -13.97 14.85
C GLU A 129 14.49 -13.50 16.26
N LYS A 130 15.41 -12.51 16.37
CA LYS A 130 15.83 -11.94 17.65
C LYS A 130 15.05 -10.70 18.07
N ALA A 131 14.12 -10.24 17.24
CA ALA A 131 13.19 -9.16 17.54
C ALA A 131 11.76 -9.56 17.13
N PRO A 132 11.17 -10.59 17.78
CA PRO A 132 9.88 -11.14 17.41
C PRO A 132 8.71 -10.20 17.63
N ASP A 133 8.84 -9.22 18.51
CA ASP A 133 7.82 -8.21 18.80
C ASP A 133 7.90 -6.97 17.90
N GLY A 134 8.85 -6.95 16.98
CA GLY A 134 9.07 -5.90 16.00
C GLY A 134 10.52 -5.45 15.94
N ASN A 135 11.01 -5.27 14.73
CA ASN A 135 12.37 -4.81 14.44
C ASN A 135 12.35 -3.44 13.75
N LEU A 136 11.67 -3.34 12.62
CA LEU A 136 11.51 -2.08 11.87
C LEU A 136 10.03 -1.74 11.70
N TRP A 137 9.71 -0.46 11.67
CA TRP A 137 8.38 0.02 11.35
C TRP A 137 8.38 1.33 10.60
N GLY A 138 7.22 1.68 9.98
CA GLY A 138 7.03 2.97 9.34
C GLY A 138 5.58 3.16 8.88
N TRP A 139 5.05 4.38 9.04
CA TRP A 139 3.71 4.74 8.60
C TRP A 139 3.68 5.03 7.11
N LEU A 140 2.72 4.44 6.40
CA LEU A 140 2.47 4.71 5.00
C LEU A 140 1.86 6.11 4.86
N MET A 141 2.64 7.04 4.33
CA MET A 141 2.25 8.44 4.19
C MET A 141 1.92 8.76 2.74
N PRO A 142 0.79 9.46 2.48
CA PRO A 142 0.44 9.88 1.14
C PRO A 142 1.56 10.74 0.54
N GLN A 143 1.92 10.45 -0.72
CA GLN A 143 2.85 11.27 -1.47
C GLN A 143 2.04 12.27 -2.30
N GLU A 144 2.35 13.55 -2.16
CA GLU A 144 1.80 14.57 -3.03
C GLU A 144 2.37 14.39 -4.44
N LYS A 145 1.51 14.49 -5.45
CA LYS A 145 1.99 14.61 -6.83
C LYS A 145 2.80 15.89 -6.90
N GLY A 146 4.08 15.78 -7.25
CA GLY A 146 4.92 16.95 -7.47
C GLY A 146 4.23 17.97 -8.38
N ARG A 147 4.24 19.21 -7.98
CA ARG A 147 3.75 20.34 -8.78
C ARG A 147 4.67 20.59 -9.95
#